data_207508f07a0e4e8c7b1b09a66728e133
#
_entry.id   207508f07a0e4e8c7b1b09a66728e133
#
_cell.length_a   1.000
_cell.length_b   1.000
_cell.length_c   1.000
_cell.angle_alpha   90.00
_cell.angle_beta   90.00
_cell.angle_gamma   90.00
#
_symmetry.space_group_name_H-M   'P 1'
#
loop_
_entity.id
_entity.type
_entity.pdbx_description
1 polymer ?
#
loop_
_entity_poly.entity_id
_entity_poly.type
_entity_poly.pdbx_seq_one_letter_code
_entity_poly.pdbx_strand_id
1 'polypeptide(L)'
;DESVKLNQSEVADEDDFELGEEYSFFVYPNRSGDLFATQNMPDITKDKYDFAKVIKTDRDGAHIDVGLPREVLVPWEDLPKLKELWPKAGDYLLVTLRIDSTNQMFGRLASETIVESMFTPVNDDSKQNEYISARAYRLLRVGSFLLSNEGYKIFVHESERKHEPRLGEAVEVRIIGHNEKGELNGSFLPLAHERLDDDGQVIFDLLVEYDGELPFWDKSSPDAIKEVFNMSKGSFKRAIGH
;
A
#
# COMPACT_ATOMS: atom_id res chain seq x y z
N ASP A 1 -18.51 -13.61 -36.96
CA ASP A 1 -17.17 -13.04 -37.17
C ASP A 1 -17.05 -11.81 -36.28
N GLU A 2 -16.29 -11.90 -35.21
CA GLU A 2 -15.97 -10.73 -34.38
C GLU A 2 -14.82 -9.99 -35.06
N SER A 3 -15.04 -8.71 -35.39
CA SER A 3 -13.98 -7.86 -35.93
C SER A 3 -13.20 -7.20 -34.79
N VAL A 4 -11.88 -7.32 -34.81
CA VAL A 4 -10.96 -6.66 -33.88
C VAL A 4 -10.33 -5.47 -34.59
N LYS A 5 -10.36 -4.30 -33.96
CA LYS A 5 -9.78 -3.06 -34.47
C LYS A 5 -8.34 -2.94 -33.98
N LEU A 6 -7.41 -2.68 -34.88
CA LEU A 6 -6.04 -2.31 -34.55
C LEU A 6 -5.91 -0.78 -34.66
N ASN A 7 -5.41 -0.16 -33.59
CA ASN A 7 -5.20 1.28 -33.58
C ASN A 7 -3.85 1.59 -34.24
N GLN A 8 -3.85 2.40 -35.31
CA GLN A 8 -2.64 2.73 -36.05
C GLN A 8 -1.54 3.36 -35.19
N SER A 9 -1.92 4.08 -34.13
CA SER A 9 -1.00 4.66 -33.15
C SER A 9 -0.34 3.62 -32.19
N GLU A 10 -0.80 2.38 -32.20
CA GLU A 10 -0.28 1.28 -31.38
C GLU A 10 0.57 0.28 -32.19
N VAL A 11 0.70 0.52 -33.48
CA VAL A 11 1.60 -0.21 -34.38
C VAL A 11 2.88 0.60 -34.45
N ALA A 12 4.00 0.03 -34.02
CA ALA A 12 5.27 0.74 -33.91
C ALA A 12 5.78 1.24 -35.29
N ASP A 13 5.55 0.46 -36.35
CA ASP A 13 5.77 0.86 -37.75
C ASP A 13 4.82 0.07 -38.67
N GLU A 14 4.14 0.74 -39.63
CA GLU A 14 3.28 0.05 -40.61
C GLU A 14 4.07 -0.92 -41.52
N ASP A 15 5.37 -0.70 -41.62
CA ASP A 15 6.29 -1.53 -42.42
C ASP A 15 6.73 -2.83 -41.73
N ASP A 16 6.37 -3.02 -40.43
CA ASP A 16 6.76 -4.20 -39.64
C ASP A 16 5.85 -5.41 -39.90
N PHE A 17 4.78 -5.30 -40.68
CA PHE A 17 3.87 -6.41 -40.97
C PHE A 17 4.12 -7.02 -42.34
N GLU A 18 4.67 -8.24 -42.37
CA GLU A 18 4.85 -9.02 -43.59
C GLU A 18 3.68 -9.96 -43.81
N LEU A 19 3.22 -10.07 -45.06
CA LEU A 19 2.16 -10.99 -45.46
C LEU A 19 2.59 -12.45 -45.27
N GLY A 20 1.88 -13.16 -44.38
CA GLY A 20 2.13 -14.57 -44.08
C GLY A 20 2.87 -14.82 -42.76
N GLU A 21 3.29 -13.76 -42.07
CA GLU A 21 3.86 -13.86 -40.73
C GLU A 21 2.77 -13.88 -39.63
N GLU A 22 3.06 -14.51 -38.49
CA GLU A 22 2.18 -14.57 -37.33
C GLU A 22 2.60 -13.54 -36.29
N TYR A 23 1.65 -12.73 -35.79
CA TYR A 23 1.86 -11.70 -34.81
C TYR A 23 0.97 -11.93 -33.58
N SER A 24 1.50 -11.70 -32.39
CA SER A 24 0.74 -11.79 -31.15
C SER A 24 0.24 -10.42 -30.70
N PHE A 25 -1.04 -10.34 -30.40
CA PHE A 25 -1.68 -9.12 -29.92
C PHE A 25 -2.42 -9.38 -28.62
N PHE A 26 -2.42 -8.40 -27.73
CA PHE A 26 -3.35 -8.36 -26.60
C PHE A 26 -4.67 -7.73 -27.08
N VAL A 27 -5.77 -8.49 -26.90
CA VAL A 27 -7.11 -8.03 -27.29
C VAL A 27 -7.89 -7.59 -26.05
N TYR A 28 -8.46 -6.40 -26.12
CA TYR A 28 -9.22 -5.82 -25.01
C TYR A 28 -10.44 -5.05 -25.52
N PRO A 29 -11.55 -4.98 -24.75
CA PRO A 29 -12.70 -4.16 -25.10
C PRO A 29 -12.44 -2.69 -24.80
N ASN A 30 -12.89 -1.79 -25.68
CA ASN A 30 -12.95 -0.36 -25.41
C ASN A 30 -14.13 -0.02 -24.46
N ARG A 31 -14.37 1.28 -24.20
CA ARG A 31 -15.49 1.73 -23.36
C ARG A 31 -16.87 1.44 -23.97
N SER A 32 -16.97 1.22 -25.26
CA SER A 32 -18.21 0.87 -25.98
C SER A 32 -18.41 -0.64 -26.13
N GLY A 33 -17.44 -1.47 -25.67
CA GLY A 33 -17.46 -2.91 -25.83
C GLY A 33 -16.88 -3.43 -27.14
N ASP A 34 -16.39 -2.53 -28.03
CA ASP A 34 -15.69 -2.94 -29.26
C ASP A 34 -14.33 -3.53 -28.92
N LEU A 35 -13.90 -4.57 -29.64
CA LEU A 35 -12.61 -5.20 -29.44
C LEU A 35 -11.50 -4.44 -30.15
N PHE A 36 -10.44 -4.14 -29.41
CA PHE A 36 -9.19 -3.55 -29.90
C PHE A 36 -8.03 -4.50 -29.63
N ALA A 37 -7.03 -4.42 -30.50
CA ALA A 37 -5.77 -5.14 -30.35
C ALA A 37 -4.62 -4.15 -30.16
N THR A 38 -3.63 -4.54 -29.35
CA THR A 38 -2.36 -3.82 -29.15
C THR A 38 -1.19 -4.80 -29.18
N GLN A 39 -0.04 -4.38 -29.69
CA GLN A 39 1.22 -5.13 -29.57
C GLN A 39 1.83 -5.01 -28.16
N ASN A 40 1.45 -3.99 -27.40
CA ASN A 40 1.89 -3.83 -26.04
C ASN A 40 1.20 -4.85 -25.12
N MET A 41 1.93 -5.90 -24.73
CA MET A 41 1.44 -6.92 -23.80
C MET A 41 1.48 -6.36 -22.37
N PRO A 42 0.33 -6.13 -21.74
CA PRO A 42 0.32 -5.63 -20.38
C PRO A 42 0.85 -6.69 -19.38
N ASP A 43 1.54 -6.23 -18.34
CA ASP A 43 1.99 -7.13 -17.26
C ASP A 43 0.81 -7.72 -16.48
N ILE A 44 -0.31 -7.01 -16.43
CA ILE A 44 -1.56 -7.40 -15.76
C ILE A 44 -2.55 -7.91 -16.81
N THR A 45 -2.99 -9.15 -16.64
CA THR A 45 -3.97 -9.79 -17.52
C THR A 45 -5.08 -10.44 -16.71
N LYS A 46 -5.99 -11.20 -17.37
CA LYS A 46 -7.15 -11.83 -16.73
C LYS A 46 -6.81 -12.72 -15.54
N ASP A 47 -5.67 -13.40 -15.54
CA ASP A 47 -5.29 -14.35 -14.47
C ASP A 47 -3.91 -14.06 -13.88
N LYS A 48 -3.29 -12.95 -14.32
CA LYS A 48 -2.00 -12.48 -13.83
C LYS A 48 -2.20 -11.22 -13.00
N TYR A 49 -1.78 -11.28 -11.74
CA TYR A 49 -1.85 -10.16 -10.79
C TYR A 49 -0.53 -9.42 -10.76
N ASP A 50 -0.60 -8.09 -10.73
CA ASP A 50 0.54 -7.22 -10.47
C ASP A 50 0.06 -5.87 -9.90
N PHE A 51 1.00 -5.03 -9.49
CA PHE A 51 0.75 -3.69 -8.99
C PHE A 51 0.52 -2.70 -10.12
N ALA A 52 -0.70 -2.16 -10.23
CA ALA A 52 -1.07 -1.10 -11.15
C ALA A 52 -1.04 0.27 -10.48
N LYS A 53 -0.42 1.26 -11.13
CA LYS A 53 -0.37 2.64 -10.65
C LYS A 53 -1.75 3.29 -10.73
N VAL A 54 -2.18 3.93 -9.65
CA VAL A 54 -3.38 4.76 -9.62
C VAL A 54 -3.08 6.10 -10.28
N ILE A 55 -3.87 6.45 -11.30
CA ILE A 55 -3.79 7.72 -12.04
C ILE A 55 -4.61 8.79 -11.32
N LYS A 56 -5.83 8.41 -10.93
CA LYS A 56 -6.78 9.28 -10.20
C LYS A 56 -7.81 8.43 -9.47
N THR A 57 -8.53 9.06 -8.55
CA THR A 57 -9.67 8.46 -7.86
C THR A 57 -10.83 9.45 -7.87
N ASP A 58 -12.01 8.98 -8.23
CA ASP A 58 -13.24 9.77 -8.28
C ASP A 58 -14.42 9.00 -7.66
N ARG A 59 -15.67 9.47 -7.89
CA ARG A 59 -16.87 8.84 -7.33
C ARG A 59 -17.11 7.40 -7.82
N ASP A 60 -16.60 7.05 -9.01
CA ASP A 60 -16.82 5.76 -9.66
C ASP A 60 -15.77 4.71 -9.21
N GLY A 61 -14.65 5.18 -8.61
CA GLY A 61 -13.59 4.32 -8.08
C GLY A 61 -12.18 4.83 -8.36
N ALA A 62 -11.22 3.92 -8.42
CA ALA A 62 -9.81 4.21 -8.73
C ALA A 62 -9.50 3.87 -10.18
N HIS A 63 -8.96 4.82 -10.91
CA HIS A 63 -8.49 4.65 -12.28
C HIS A 63 -7.03 4.27 -12.27
N ILE A 64 -6.69 3.15 -12.88
CA ILE A 64 -5.35 2.56 -12.87
C ILE A 64 -4.76 2.46 -14.26
N ASP A 65 -3.44 2.56 -14.31
CA ASP A 65 -2.62 2.29 -15.49
C ASP A 65 -2.17 0.82 -15.47
N VAL A 66 -2.51 0.08 -16.50
CA VAL A 66 -2.14 -1.32 -16.69
C VAL A 66 -1.30 -1.54 -17.96
N GLY A 67 -0.74 -0.45 -18.52
CA GLY A 67 0.04 -0.48 -19.75
C GLY A 67 -0.80 -0.53 -21.02
N LEU A 68 -2.11 -0.28 -20.93
CA LEU A 68 -3.00 -0.13 -22.09
C LEU A 68 -3.19 1.35 -22.44
N PRO A 69 -3.57 1.67 -23.70
CA PRO A 69 -3.84 3.05 -24.13
C PRO A 69 -4.98 3.75 -23.37
N ARG A 70 -5.62 3.06 -22.46
CA ARG A 70 -6.70 3.59 -21.63
C ARG A 70 -6.55 3.21 -20.17
N GLU A 71 -7.05 4.06 -19.29
CA GLU A 71 -7.22 3.74 -17.88
C GLU A 71 -8.24 2.60 -17.69
N VAL A 72 -8.01 1.76 -16.68
CA VAL A 72 -8.95 0.73 -16.23
C VAL A 72 -9.52 1.13 -14.87
N LEU A 73 -10.82 0.95 -14.67
CA LEU A 73 -11.50 1.28 -13.42
C LEU A 73 -11.42 0.10 -12.44
N VAL A 74 -11.00 0.37 -11.21
CA VAL A 74 -11.30 -0.46 -10.04
C VAL A 74 -12.56 0.14 -9.40
N PRO A 75 -13.71 -0.56 -9.41
CA PRO A 75 -14.97 0.00 -8.97
C PRO A 75 -14.94 0.40 -7.48
N TRP A 76 -15.73 1.43 -7.12
CA TRP A 76 -15.79 1.94 -5.75
C TRP A 76 -16.26 0.87 -4.73
N GLU A 77 -17.05 -0.11 -5.17
CA GLU A 77 -17.54 -1.23 -4.36
C GLU A 77 -16.42 -2.13 -3.85
N ASP A 78 -15.31 -2.19 -4.58
CA ASP A 78 -14.11 -2.96 -4.21
C ASP A 78 -13.17 -2.16 -3.30
N LEU A 79 -13.38 -0.84 -3.15
CA LEU A 79 -12.56 0.05 -2.32
C LEU A 79 -13.02 0.07 -0.84
N PRO A 80 -12.19 0.56 0.09
CA PRO A 80 -12.56 0.71 1.49
C PRO A 80 -13.84 1.55 1.67
N LYS A 81 -14.64 1.23 2.69
CA LYS A 81 -15.87 1.99 3.02
C LYS A 81 -15.58 3.45 3.38
N LEU A 82 -14.44 3.71 4.02
CA LEU A 82 -13.99 5.05 4.39
C LEU A 82 -13.22 5.65 3.22
N LYS A 83 -13.73 6.75 2.66
CA LYS A 83 -13.11 7.43 1.49
C LYS A 83 -11.72 7.99 1.77
N GLU A 84 -11.40 8.30 3.01
CA GLU A 84 -10.07 8.74 3.44
C GLU A 84 -8.99 7.66 3.25
N LEU A 85 -9.40 6.38 3.22
CA LEU A 85 -8.54 5.23 2.96
C LEU A 85 -8.49 4.82 1.49
N TRP A 86 -9.18 5.56 0.61
CA TRP A 86 -9.12 5.32 -0.82
C TRP A 86 -7.74 5.66 -1.37
N PRO A 87 -7.30 4.94 -2.41
CA PRO A 87 -6.02 5.23 -3.05
C PRO A 87 -6.01 6.63 -3.68
N LYS A 88 -4.84 7.24 -3.75
CA LYS A 88 -4.60 8.52 -4.44
C LYS A 88 -3.72 8.31 -5.66
N ALA A 89 -3.67 9.32 -6.52
CA ALA A 89 -2.73 9.32 -7.65
C ALA A 89 -1.29 9.05 -7.15
N GLY A 90 -0.64 8.05 -7.75
CA GLY A 90 0.69 7.58 -7.37
C GLY A 90 0.73 6.38 -6.43
N ASP A 91 -0.39 6.01 -5.78
CA ASP A 91 -0.51 4.74 -5.05
C ASP A 91 -0.56 3.56 -6.06
N TYR A 92 -0.38 2.32 -5.59
CA TYR A 92 -0.37 1.13 -6.43
C TYR A 92 -1.31 0.06 -5.88
N LEU A 93 -2.22 -0.44 -6.70
CA LEU A 93 -3.18 -1.48 -6.34
C LEU A 93 -2.76 -2.82 -6.92
N LEU A 94 -2.75 -3.87 -6.11
CA LEU A 94 -2.53 -5.25 -6.58
C LEU A 94 -3.82 -5.76 -7.21
N VAL A 95 -3.83 -5.90 -8.53
CA VAL A 95 -5.03 -6.18 -9.32
C VAL A 95 -4.79 -7.22 -10.42
N THR A 96 -5.89 -7.78 -10.92
CA THR A 96 -5.99 -8.50 -12.19
C THR A 96 -7.06 -7.85 -13.05
N LEU A 97 -7.10 -8.16 -14.33
CA LEU A 97 -8.16 -7.71 -15.23
C LEU A 97 -9.33 -8.69 -15.22
N ARG A 98 -10.54 -8.15 -15.30
CA ARG A 98 -11.80 -8.89 -15.47
C ARG A 98 -12.67 -8.20 -16.51
N ILE A 99 -13.53 -8.99 -17.14
CA ILE A 99 -14.55 -8.53 -18.08
C ILE A 99 -15.90 -8.94 -17.50
N ASP A 100 -16.81 -8.00 -17.42
CA ASP A 100 -18.18 -8.25 -16.95
C ASP A 100 -19.10 -8.78 -18.04
N SER A 101 -20.36 -9.04 -17.69
CA SER A 101 -21.40 -9.54 -18.62
C SER A 101 -21.77 -8.56 -19.72
N THR A 102 -21.39 -7.29 -19.59
CA THR A 102 -21.62 -6.21 -20.59
C THR A 102 -20.38 -5.94 -21.44
N ASN A 103 -19.42 -6.84 -21.41
CA ASN A 103 -18.12 -6.72 -22.11
C ASN A 103 -17.31 -5.49 -21.69
N GLN A 104 -17.45 -5.04 -20.42
CA GLN A 104 -16.63 -3.97 -19.86
C GLN A 104 -15.46 -4.54 -19.06
N MET A 105 -14.26 -4.02 -19.35
CA MET A 105 -13.04 -4.42 -18.63
C MET A 105 -12.84 -3.54 -17.40
N PHE A 106 -12.57 -4.17 -16.26
CA PHE A 106 -12.28 -3.52 -14.99
C PHE A 106 -11.16 -4.21 -14.23
N GLY A 107 -10.53 -3.47 -13.31
CA GLY A 107 -9.52 -4.01 -12.40
C GLY A 107 -10.18 -4.61 -11.16
N ARG A 108 -9.75 -5.82 -10.77
CA ARG A 108 -10.20 -6.48 -9.55
C ARG A 108 -9.06 -6.62 -8.57
N LEU A 109 -9.25 -6.15 -7.33
CA LEU A 109 -8.27 -6.28 -6.26
C LEU A 109 -7.96 -7.75 -5.96
N ALA A 110 -6.70 -8.03 -5.65
CA ALA A 110 -6.27 -9.35 -5.21
C ALA A 110 -6.94 -9.72 -3.88
N SER A 111 -7.46 -10.95 -3.81
CA SER A 111 -7.97 -11.51 -2.57
C SER A 111 -6.82 -11.99 -1.67
N GLU A 112 -7.11 -12.22 -0.37
CA GLU A 112 -6.14 -12.80 0.56
C GLU A 112 -5.56 -14.11 0.03
N THR A 113 -6.39 -14.99 -0.55
CA THR A 113 -5.96 -16.26 -1.12
C THR A 113 -4.94 -16.10 -2.24
N ILE A 114 -5.08 -15.05 -3.06
CA ILE A 114 -4.10 -14.73 -4.11
C ILE A 114 -2.77 -14.29 -3.50
N VAL A 115 -2.81 -13.39 -2.52
CA VAL A 115 -1.60 -12.95 -1.83
C VAL A 115 -0.90 -14.11 -1.11
N GLU A 116 -1.66 -15.00 -0.46
CA GLU A 116 -1.14 -16.22 0.17
C GLU A 116 -0.47 -17.19 -0.82
N SER A 117 -0.90 -17.21 -2.07
CA SER A 117 -0.29 -18.07 -3.10
C SER A 117 1.02 -17.52 -3.69
N MET A 118 1.32 -16.24 -3.46
CA MET A 118 2.45 -15.54 -4.08
C MET A 118 3.42 -14.92 -3.08
N PHE A 119 3.13 -14.94 -1.76
CA PHE A 119 4.02 -14.34 -0.78
C PHE A 119 5.27 -15.22 -0.53
N THR A 120 6.37 -14.55 -0.15
CA THR A 120 7.64 -15.18 0.21
C THR A 120 7.72 -15.31 1.74
N PRO A 121 7.70 -16.54 2.31
CA PRO A 121 7.75 -16.72 3.75
C PRO A 121 9.16 -16.45 4.31
N VAL A 122 9.22 -15.85 5.51
CA VAL A 122 10.43 -15.64 6.30
C VAL A 122 10.28 -16.39 7.62
N ASN A 123 11.14 -17.38 7.85
CA ASN A 123 11.01 -18.32 8.98
C ASN A 123 12.16 -18.15 10.01
N ASP A 124 12.85 -17.02 9.99
CA ASP A 124 13.93 -16.68 10.90
C ASP A 124 13.93 -15.18 11.25
N ASP A 125 14.79 -14.77 12.15
CA ASP A 125 14.90 -13.38 12.59
C ASP A 125 15.77 -12.50 11.67
N SER A 126 16.08 -12.96 10.46
CA SER A 126 16.97 -12.23 9.52
C SER A 126 16.45 -10.84 9.17
N LYS A 127 15.13 -10.63 9.26
CA LYS A 127 14.48 -9.34 8.98
C LYS A 127 14.17 -8.49 10.22
N GLN A 128 14.51 -8.98 11.42
CA GLN A 128 14.25 -8.26 12.67
C GLN A 128 14.89 -6.88 12.68
N ASN A 129 14.11 -5.84 12.96
CA ASN A 129 14.48 -4.42 12.95
C ASN A 129 14.86 -3.83 11.59
N GLU A 130 14.77 -4.57 10.49
CA GLU A 130 14.89 -3.99 9.16
C GLU A 130 13.66 -3.10 8.84
N TYR A 131 13.91 -2.04 8.07
CA TYR A 131 12.85 -1.24 7.44
C TYR A 131 12.63 -1.76 6.03
N ILE A 132 11.38 -2.09 5.71
CA ILE A 132 10.99 -2.65 4.42
C ILE A 132 9.94 -1.72 3.80
N SER A 133 10.16 -1.37 2.52
CA SER A 133 9.14 -0.66 1.73
C SER A 133 8.06 -1.65 1.28
N ALA A 134 6.81 -1.36 1.60
CA ALA A 134 5.69 -2.23 1.26
C ALA A 134 4.43 -1.42 0.95
N ARG A 135 3.47 -2.03 0.28
CA ARG A 135 2.20 -1.39 -0.08
C ARG A 135 1.03 -2.03 0.64
N ALA A 136 0.12 -1.19 1.13
CA ALA A 136 -1.09 -1.66 1.79
C ALA A 136 -2.05 -2.28 0.76
N TYR A 137 -2.23 -3.59 0.80
CA TYR A 137 -3.16 -4.28 -0.11
C TYR A 137 -4.51 -4.59 0.54
N ARG A 138 -4.60 -4.58 1.87
CA ARG A 138 -5.82 -4.85 2.62
C ARG A 138 -5.83 -4.11 3.95
N LEU A 139 -6.95 -3.46 4.24
CA LEU A 139 -7.14 -2.67 5.45
C LEU A 139 -8.30 -3.25 6.27
N LEU A 140 -8.03 -3.61 7.52
CA LEU A 140 -9.01 -4.09 8.49
C LEU A 140 -8.91 -3.29 9.77
N ARG A 141 -9.98 -3.28 10.56
CA ARG A 141 -9.99 -2.61 11.86
C ARG A 141 -8.83 -3.04 12.76
N VAL A 142 -8.52 -4.33 12.77
CA VAL A 142 -7.44 -4.91 13.60
C VAL A 142 -6.04 -4.57 13.13
N GLY A 143 -5.87 -4.10 11.89
CA GLY A 143 -4.56 -3.76 11.35
C GLY A 143 -4.52 -3.64 9.83
N SER A 144 -3.35 -3.29 9.33
CA SER A 144 -3.05 -3.13 7.91
C SER A 144 -2.22 -4.31 7.41
N PHE A 145 -2.57 -4.84 6.26
CA PHE A 145 -1.82 -5.89 5.57
C PHE A 145 -1.05 -5.27 4.41
N LEU A 146 0.24 -5.50 4.39
CA LEU A 146 1.16 -4.94 3.41
C LEU A 146 1.83 -6.06 2.63
N LEU A 147 2.21 -5.75 1.40
CA LEU A 147 3.02 -6.62 0.54
C LEU A 147 4.21 -5.83 0.00
N SER A 148 5.43 -6.35 0.21
CA SER A 148 6.65 -5.76 -0.34
C SER A 148 6.88 -6.18 -1.79
N ASN A 149 7.82 -5.51 -2.49
CA ASN A 149 8.20 -5.90 -3.85
C ASN A 149 8.88 -7.29 -3.89
N GLU A 150 9.53 -7.69 -2.79
CA GLU A 150 10.16 -9.00 -2.63
C GLU A 150 9.16 -10.11 -2.29
N GLY A 151 7.86 -9.75 -2.15
CA GLY A 151 6.79 -10.67 -1.83
C GLY A 151 6.60 -10.93 -0.33
N TYR A 152 7.23 -10.15 0.57
CA TYR A 152 7.00 -10.32 2.00
C TYR A 152 5.62 -9.80 2.39
N LYS A 153 4.82 -10.68 3.00
CA LYS A 153 3.53 -10.33 3.58
C LYS A 153 3.75 -9.83 5.00
N ILE A 154 3.32 -8.59 5.28
CA ILE A 154 3.57 -7.91 6.55
C ILE A 154 2.25 -7.49 7.17
N PHE A 155 2.04 -7.83 8.43
CA PHE A 155 0.89 -7.38 9.21
C PHE A 155 1.31 -6.30 10.21
N VAL A 156 0.62 -5.17 10.20
CA VAL A 156 0.80 -4.08 11.17
C VAL A 156 -0.48 -3.98 11.99
N HIS A 157 -0.41 -4.40 13.26
CA HIS A 157 -1.53 -4.32 14.20
C HIS A 157 -1.95 -2.86 14.44
N GLU A 158 -3.21 -2.61 14.81
CA GLU A 158 -3.71 -1.25 15.05
C GLU A 158 -2.94 -0.49 16.13
N SER A 159 -2.41 -1.17 17.14
CA SER A 159 -1.56 -0.58 18.19
C SER A 159 -0.15 -0.18 17.73
N GLU A 160 0.29 -0.70 16.58
CA GLU A 160 1.61 -0.45 16.00
C GLU A 160 1.59 0.66 14.93
N ARG A 161 0.51 1.44 14.87
CA ARG A 161 0.35 2.56 13.95
C ARG A 161 -0.29 3.78 14.61
N LYS A 162 0.18 5.00 14.26
CA LYS A 162 -0.50 6.26 14.60
C LYS A 162 -1.58 6.61 13.56
N HIS A 163 -1.34 6.23 12.31
CA HIS A 163 -2.23 6.48 11.17
C HIS A 163 -2.44 5.19 10.39
N GLU A 164 -3.63 5.01 9.86
CA GLU A 164 -3.94 3.93 8.94
C GLU A 164 -3.48 4.34 7.52
N PRO A 165 -2.66 3.53 6.83
CA PRO A 165 -2.29 3.81 5.46
C PRO A 165 -3.50 3.71 4.54
N ARG A 166 -3.49 4.43 3.42
CA ARG A 166 -4.48 4.24 2.36
C ARG A 166 -4.24 2.92 1.64
N LEU A 167 -5.28 2.41 1.01
CA LEU A 167 -5.14 1.25 0.11
C LEU A 167 -4.17 1.59 -1.03
N GLY A 168 -3.15 0.78 -1.24
CA GLY A 168 -2.13 0.98 -2.27
C GLY A 168 -0.99 1.95 -1.90
N GLU A 169 -1.05 2.59 -0.74
CA GLU A 169 0.01 3.48 -0.27
C GLU A 169 1.31 2.72 -0.01
N ALA A 170 2.41 3.25 -0.53
CA ALA A 170 3.73 2.77 -0.20
C ALA A 170 4.17 3.35 1.15
N VAL A 171 4.58 2.49 2.05
CA VAL A 171 5.00 2.84 3.41
C VAL A 171 6.28 2.11 3.79
N GLU A 172 7.11 2.76 4.60
CA GLU A 172 8.24 2.11 5.25
C GLU A 172 7.76 1.50 6.56
N VAL A 173 8.00 0.20 6.73
CA VAL A 173 7.58 -0.54 7.92
C VAL A 173 8.77 -1.24 8.55
N ARG A 174 8.94 -1.05 9.86
CA ARG A 174 9.97 -1.73 10.65
C ARG A 174 9.45 -3.11 11.05
N ILE A 175 10.24 -4.15 10.81
CA ILE A 175 9.89 -5.52 11.17
C ILE A 175 10.16 -5.75 12.66
N ILE A 176 9.15 -6.27 13.37
CA ILE A 176 9.21 -6.56 14.80
C ILE A 176 9.14 -8.06 15.13
N GLY A 177 9.00 -8.91 14.12
CA GLY A 177 8.99 -10.35 14.25
C GLY A 177 8.33 -11.04 13.07
N HIS A 178 8.14 -12.34 13.19
CA HIS A 178 7.40 -13.16 12.22
C HIS A 178 6.48 -14.15 12.94
N ASN A 179 5.52 -14.72 12.23
CA ASN A 179 4.66 -15.78 12.73
C ASN A 179 5.10 -17.17 12.19
N GLU A 180 4.43 -18.23 12.64
CA GLU A 180 4.74 -19.62 12.24
C GLU A 180 4.54 -19.89 10.75
N LYS A 181 3.78 -19.05 10.04
CA LYS A 181 3.56 -19.14 8.59
C LYS A 181 4.62 -18.40 7.76
N GLY A 182 5.54 -17.71 8.42
CA GLY A 182 6.54 -16.86 7.77
C GLY A 182 6.00 -15.50 7.31
N GLU A 183 4.83 -15.07 7.80
CA GLU A 183 4.37 -13.70 7.62
C GLU A 183 5.07 -12.81 8.65
N LEU A 184 5.50 -11.62 8.22
CA LEU A 184 6.18 -10.66 9.07
C LEU A 184 5.18 -9.84 9.89
N ASN A 185 5.56 -9.47 11.10
CA ASN A 185 4.88 -8.45 11.90
C ASN A 185 5.66 -7.15 11.80
N GLY A 186 4.95 -6.05 11.54
CA GLY A 186 5.54 -4.74 11.35
C GLY A 186 5.03 -3.69 12.33
N SER A 187 5.76 -2.59 12.43
CA SER A 187 5.41 -1.41 13.22
C SER A 187 5.73 -0.14 12.45
N PHE A 188 4.82 0.83 12.48
CA PHE A 188 5.05 2.21 12.01
C PHE A 188 5.53 3.12 13.14
N LEU A 189 5.64 2.58 14.37
CA LEU A 189 6.14 3.34 15.49
C LEU A 189 7.68 3.36 15.49
N PRO A 190 8.30 4.48 15.83
CA PRO A 190 9.75 4.56 15.98
C PRO A 190 10.25 3.61 17.07
N LEU A 191 11.54 3.30 17.04
CA LEU A 191 12.19 2.51 18.08
C LEU A 191 12.04 3.17 19.46
N ALA A 192 12.09 2.36 20.52
CA ALA A 192 11.90 2.88 21.88
C ALA A 192 12.95 3.94 22.27
N HIS A 193 14.19 3.85 21.75
CA HIS A 193 15.22 4.86 21.97
C HIS A 193 15.02 6.13 21.16
N GLU A 194 14.43 6.03 19.93
CA GLU A 194 14.05 7.20 19.12
C GLU A 194 12.87 7.95 19.77
N ARG A 195 11.97 7.23 20.46
CA ARG A 195 10.90 7.84 21.28
C ARG A 195 11.44 8.51 22.55
N LEU A 196 12.59 8.08 23.06
CA LEU A 196 13.26 8.75 24.18
C LEU A 196 13.74 10.15 23.81
N ASP A 197 14.26 10.30 22.60
CA ASP A 197 14.69 11.61 22.09
C ASP A 197 13.47 12.53 21.87
N ASP A 198 12.36 12.04 21.35
CA ASP A 198 11.11 12.80 21.20
C ASP A 198 10.52 13.18 22.56
N ASP A 199 10.46 12.26 23.52
CA ASP A 199 9.97 12.50 24.88
C ASP A 199 10.88 13.53 25.60
N GLY A 200 12.19 13.43 25.40
CA GLY A 200 13.19 14.38 25.91
C GLY A 200 13.04 15.78 25.30
N GLN A 201 12.77 15.84 23.99
CA GLN A 201 12.57 17.11 23.28
C GLN A 201 11.31 17.82 23.79
N VAL A 202 10.20 17.11 23.98
CA VAL A 202 8.95 17.69 24.55
C VAL A 202 9.20 18.30 25.94
N ILE A 203 9.97 17.61 26.80
CA ILE A 203 10.32 18.13 28.14
C ILE A 203 11.23 19.36 28.00
N PHE A 204 12.20 19.31 27.08
CA PHE A 204 13.13 20.43 26.85
C PHE A 204 12.40 21.67 26.32
N ASP A 205 11.49 21.50 25.37
CA ASP A 205 10.70 22.60 24.78
C ASP A 205 9.84 23.28 25.86
N LEU A 206 9.20 22.49 26.75
CA LEU A 206 8.45 23.02 27.89
C LEU A 206 9.37 23.69 28.91
N LEU A 207 10.56 23.12 29.19
CA LEU A 207 11.54 23.78 30.07
C LEU A 207 11.94 25.17 29.55
N VAL A 208 12.13 25.32 28.24
CA VAL A 208 12.45 26.61 27.63
C VAL A 208 11.28 27.59 27.76
N GLU A 209 10.04 27.11 27.56
CA GLU A 209 8.80 27.91 27.71
C GLU A 209 8.57 28.38 29.13
N TYR A 210 8.99 27.61 30.13
CA TYR A 210 8.86 27.91 31.55
C TYR A 210 10.17 28.36 32.22
N ASP A 211 11.00 29.11 31.49
CA ASP A 211 12.25 29.74 31.99
C ASP A 211 13.24 28.72 32.64
N GLY A 212 13.21 27.48 32.22
CA GLY A 212 14.15 26.43 32.67
C GLY A 212 13.73 25.69 33.94
N GLU A 213 12.55 25.96 34.51
CA GLU A 213 12.05 25.26 35.69
C GLU A 213 10.66 24.64 35.45
N LEU A 214 10.52 23.35 35.71
CA LEU A 214 9.25 22.64 35.69
C LEU A 214 9.02 21.95 37.04
N PRO A 215 7.79 22.02 37.61
CA PRO A 215 7.48 21.44 38.94
C PRO A 215 7.25 19.92 38.84
N PHE A 216 8.07 19.22 38.04
CA PHE A 216 7.96 17.80 37.79
C PHE A 216 9.28 17.06 38.07
N TRP A 217 9.18 15.87 38.68
CA TRP A 217 10.30 14.98 38.96
C TRP A 217 9.87 13.51 38.86
N ASP A 218 10.77 12.57 39.11
CA ASP A 218 10.56 11.12 39.00
C ASP A 218 9.37 10.59 39.84
N LYS A 219 8.95 11.31 40.90
CA LYS A 219 7.82 10.93 41.79
C LYS A 219 6.52 11.66 41.48
N SER A 220 6.49 12.57 40.50
CA SER A 220 5.26 13.23 40.05
C SER A 220 4.16 12.24 39.69
N SER A 221 2.90 12.60 39.87
CA SER A 221 1.77 11.70 39.59
C SER A 221 1.68 11.34 38.11
N PRO A 222 1.27 10.10 37.76
CA PRO A 222 1.08 9.71 36.36
C PRO A 222 0.08 10.59 35.61
N ASP A 223 -0.98 11.03 36.30
CA ASP A 223 -2.03 11.86 35.71
C ASP A 223 -1.52 13.26 35.38
N ALA A 224 -0.76 13.90 36.30
CA ALA A 224 -0.16 15.20 36.07
C ALA A 224 0.89 15.17 34.93
N ILE A 225 1.71 14.10 34.87
CA ILE A 225 2.66 13.89 33.77
C ILE A 225 1.93 13.74 32.43
N LYS A 226 0.86 12.93 32.40
CA LYS A 226 0.08 12.72 31.19
C LYS A 226 -0.64 13.98 30.71
N GLU A 227 -1.16 14.78 31.64
CA GLU A 227 -1.85 16.04 31.34
C GLU A 227 -0.91 17.07 30.70
N VAL A 228 0.31 17.23 31.24
CA VAL A 228 1.25 18.27 30.80
C VAL A 228 2.10 17.83 29.62
N PHE A 229 2.63 16.61 29.66
CA PHE A 229 3.61 16.14 28.66
C PHE A 229 3.00 15.15 27.65
N ASN A 230 1.74 14.75 27.81
CA ASN A 230 1.06 13.74 26.99
C ASN A 230 1.83 12.40 26.87
N MET A 231 2.61 12.04 27.88
CA MET A 231 3.42 10.83 27.92
C MET A 231 3.16 9.98 29.18
N SER A 232 3.62 8.73 29.18
CA SER A 232 3.54 7.87 30.36
C SER A 232 4.58 8.27 31.41
N LYS A 233 4.31 7.96 32.70
CA LYS A 233 5.31 8.17 33.78
C LYS A 233 6.60 7.37 33.51
N GLY A 234 6.52 6.21 32.88
CA GLY A 234 7.71 5.43 32.48
C GLY A 234 8.56 6.14 31.43
N SER A 235 7.92 6.71 30.41
CA SER A 235 8.57 7.54 29.38
C SER A 235 9.21 8.78 29.99
N PHE A 236 8.45 9.52 30.82
CA PHE A 236 8.96 10.70 31.51
C PHE A 236 10.20 10.41 32.34
N LYS A 237 10.18 9.32 33.17
CA LYS A 237 11.35 8.92 33.97
C LYS A 237 12.57 8.61 33.11
N ARG A 238 12.40 7.92 31.99
CA ARG A 238 13.51 7.63 31.07
C ARG A 238 14.05 8.90 30.45
N ALA A 239 13.18 9.81 30.02
CA ALA A 239 13.59 11.05 29.36
C ALA A 239 14.34 12.00 30.29
N ILE A 240 13.99 12.09 31.60
CA ILE A 240 14.73 12.91 32.57
C ILE A 240 15.95 12.23 33.20
N GLY A 241 16.10 10.90 33.03
CA GLY A 241 17.22 10.12 33.57
C GLY A 241 18.40 9.99 32.61
N HIS A 242 18.26 10.49 31.41
CA HIS A 242 19.26 10.61 30.38
C HIS A 242 19.48 12.08 30.07
#